data_a8c1556a2b692b492ead938f4291ac7f
#
_entry.id   a8c1556a2b692b492ead938f4291ac7f
#
_cell.length_a   1.000
_cell.length_b   1.000
_cell.length_c   1.000
_cell.angle_alpha   90.00
_cell.angle_beta   90.00
_cell.angle_gamma   90.00
#
_symmetry.space_group_name_H-M   'P 1'
#
loop_
_entity.id
_entity.type
_entity.pdbx_description
1 polymer ?
#
loop_
_entity_poly.entity_id
_entity_poly.type
_entity_poly.pdbx_seq_one_letter_code
_entity_poly.pdbx_strand_id
1 'polypeptide(L)'
;MEKKRKGYKTQEQQNEANKRYRATEEGKKNTKHSTYKSRAKVFIKEMASFKELEELKKLIKEMEELKMKELKKLYAEWRKVSEEMLEDGFKGTTDCGDKSVREDFSAYAELPETISFEKMLELEKEYNKKEQD
;
A
#
# COMPACT_ATOMS: atom_id res chain seq x y z
N MET A 1 -22.47 1.84 -34.58
CA MET A 1 -22.53 3.02 -33.70
C MET A 1 -21.93 2.72 -32.35
N GLU A 2 -20.89 3.40 -32.00
CA GLU A 2 -20.20 3.14 -30.76
C GLU A 2 -21.07 3.51 -29.57
N LYS A 3 -21.21 2.59 -28.63
CA LYS A 3 -21.82 2.90 -27.34
C LYS A 3 -20.86 3.78 -26.56
N LYS A 4 -21.19 5.04 -26.44
CA LYS A 4 -20.43 5.92 -25.57
C LYS A 4 -20.66 5.49 -24.13
N ARG A 5 -19.61 5.41 -23.35
CA ARG A 5 -19.73 5.24 -21.91
C ARG A 5 -20.63 6.32 -21.36
N LYS A 6 -21.41 5.99 -20.33
CA LYS A 6 -22.10 7.01 -19.56
C LYS A 6 -21.04 7.96 -19.01
N GLY A 7 -20.92 9.13 -19.58
CA GLY A 7 -19.92 10.13 -19.25
C GLY A 7 -20.37 11.50 -19.69
N TYR A 8 -19.43 12.39 -19.73
CA TYR A 8 -19.71 13.79 -20.08
C TYR A 8 -19.92 13.92 -21.59
N LYS A 9 -20.91 14.70 -21.97
CA LYS A 9 -21.27 14.89 -23.38
C LYS A 9 -20.25 15.71 -24.15
N THR A 10 -19.52 16.61 -23.45
CA THR A 10 -18.55 17.49 -24.07
C THR A 10 -17.21 17.44 -23.33
N GLN A 11 -16.15 17.83 -24.04
CA GLN A 11 -14.82 17.94 -23.43
C GLN A 11 -14.80 18.99 -22.32
N GLU A 12 -15.57 20.06 -22.48
CA GLU A 12 -15.69 21.12 -21.46
C GLU A 12 -16.26 20.60 -20.16
N GLN A 13 -17.32 19.78 -20.24
CA GLN A 13 -17.92 19.15 -19.06
C GLN A 13 -16.95 18.23 -18.35
N GLN A 14 -16.20 17.46 -19.13
CA GLN A 14 -15.18 16.57 -18.57
C GLN A 14 -14.06 17.37 -17.90
N ASN A 15 -13.60 18.44 -18.54
CA ASN A 15 -12.57 19.32 -17.98
C ASN A 15 -13.03 19.96 -16.68
N GLU A 16 -14.28 20.38 -16.61
CA GLU A 16 -14.85 20.96 -15.42
C GLU A 16 -14.96 19.97 -14.26
N ALA A 17 -15.36 18.73 -14.57
CA ALA A 17 -15.42 17.66 -13.59
C ALA A 17 -14.02 17.31 -13.07
N ASN A 18 -13.04 17.22 -13.95
CA ASN A 18 -11.63 16.99 -13.57
C ASN A 18 -11.09 18.10 -12.69
N LYS A 19 -11.43 19.35 -13.02
CA LYS A 19 -11.06 20.51 -12.23
C LYS A 19 -11.65 20.47 -10.82
N ARG A 20 -12.92 20.11 -10.71
CA ARG A 20 -13.59 19.95 -9.41
C ARG A 20 -12.95 18.85 -8.57
N TYR A 21 -12.66 17.71 -9.19
CA TYR A 21 -11.98 16.59 -8.51
C TYR A 21 -10.60 17.00 -7.99
N ARG A 22 -9.81 17.65 -8.84
CA ARG A 22 -8.47 18.12 -8.46
C ARG A 22 -8.47 19.16 -7.35
N ALA A 23 -9.59 19.86 -7.18
CA ALA A 23 -9.76 20.84 -6.10
C ALA A 23 -10.06 20.18 -4.76
N THR A 24 -10.51 18.91 -4.74
CA THR A 24 -10.75 18.18 -3.49
C THR A 24 -9.43 17.75 -2.86
N GLU A 25 -9.42 17.53 -1.55
CA GLU A 25 -8.23 17.05 -0.84
C GLU A 25 -7.75 15.70 -1.37
N GLU A 26 -8.67 14.79 -1.62
CA GLU A 26 -8.38 13.48 -2.21
C GLU A 26 -7.80 13.62 -3.62
N GLY A 27 -8.41 14.47 -4.46
CA GLY A 27 -7.93 14.73 -5.81
C GLY A 27 -6.54 15.34 -5.84
N LYS A 28 -6.24 16.29 -4.96
CA LYS A 28 -4.91 16.89 -4.83
C LYS A 28 -3.87 15.85 -4.45
N LYS A 29 -4.18 15.02 -3.47
CA LYS A 29 -3.31 13.94 -2.99
C LYS A 29 -3.01 12.93 -4.10
N ASN A 30 -4.05 12.46 -4.78
CA ASN A 30 -3.93 11.49 -5.86
C ASN A 30 -3.18 12.05 -7.07
N THR A 31 -3.44 13.29 -7.44
CA THR A 31 -2.75 13.96 -8.54
C THR A 31 -1.26 14.13 -8.23
N LYS A 32 -0.94 14.55 -7.01
CA LYS A 32 0.44 14.68 -6.55
C LYS A 32 1.16 13.34 -6.61
N HIS A 33 0.55 12.29 -6.09
CA HIS A 33 1.10 10.93 -6.09
C HIS A 33 1.40 10.45 -7.53
N SER A 34 0.43 10.57 -8.43
CA SER A 34 0.56 10.19 -9.84
C SER A 34 1.68 10.96 -10.54
N THR A 35 1.73 12.27 -10.32
CA THR A 35 2.73 13.14 -10.91
C THR A 35 4.14 12.74 -10.48
N TYR A 36 4.36 12.57 -9.19
CA TYR A 36 5.69 12.19 -8.68
C TYR A 36 6.08 10.80 -9.12
N LYS A 37 5.14 9.86 -9.14
CA LYS A 37 5.39 8.50 -9.62
C LYS A 37 5.84 8.50 -11.09
N SER A 38 5.17 9.26 -11.94
CA SER A 38 5.52 9.39 -13.36
C SER A 38 6.88 10.04 -13.55
N ARG A 39 7.16 11.11 -12.82
CA ARG A 39 8.45 11.80 -12.86
C ARG A 39 9.59 10.89 -12.39
N ALA A 40 9.37 10.12 -11.35
CA ALA A 40 10.37 9.17 -10.85
C ALA A 40 10.71 8.13 -11.91
N LYS A 41 9.70 7.59 -12.59
CA LYS A 41 9.91 6.62 -13.69
C LYS A 41 10.72 7.21 -14.83
N VAL A 42 10.39 8.43 -15.26
CA VAL A 42 11.11 9.13 -16.32
C VAL A 42 12.56 9.35 -15.93
N PHE A 43 12.79 9.84 -14.70
CA PHE A 43 14.12 10.05 -14.19
C PHE A 43 14.96 8.78 -14.22
N ILE A 44 14.40 7.68 -13.72
CA ILE A 44 15.08 6.39 -13.65
C ILE A 44 15.41 5.85 -15.05
N LYS A 45 14.47 5.95 -16.00
CA LYS A 45 14.60 5.39 -17.35
C LYS A 45 15.46 6.22 -18.28
N GLU A 46 15.35 7.54 -18.20
CA GLU A 46 15.91 8.44 -19.22
C GLU A 46 17.04 9.36 -18.75
N MET A 47 17.09 9.66 -17.47
CA MET A 47 17.98 10.72 -16.95
C MET A 47 19.04 10.24 -15.97
N ALA A 48 18.77 9.19 -15.20
CA ALA A 48 19.66 8.77 -14.12
C ALA A 48 20.96 8.13 -14.62
N SER A 49 22.09 8.61 -14.09
CA SER A 49 23.40 7.99 -14.30
C SER A 49 23.53 6.73 -13.44
N PHE A 50 24.59 5.94 -13.68
CA PHE A 50 24.86 4.76 -12.84
C PHE A 50 25.00 5.11 -11.37
N LYS A 51 25.67 6.21 -11.07
CA LYS A 51 25.85 6.69 -9.70
C LYS A 51 24.50 7.03 -9.07
N GLU A 52 23.65 7.74 -9.80
CA GLU A 52 22.32 8.13 -9.33
C GLU A 52 21.43 6.91 -9.12
N LEU A 53 21.54 5.91 -10.00
CA LEU A 53 20.80 4.65 -9.84
C LEU A 53 21.23 3.89 -8.57
N GLU A 54 22.52 3.90 -8.27
CA GLU A 54 23.03 3.29 -7.03
C GLU A 54 22.53 4.01 -5.79
N GLU A 55 22.52 5.34 -5.83
CA GLU A 55 21.98 6.17 -4.76
C GLU A 55 20.48 5.90 -4.53
N LEU A 56 19.73 5.77 -5.63
CA LEU A 56 18.30 5.44 -5.58
C LEU A 56 18.06 4.06 -4.98
N LYS A 57 18.85 3.06 -5.36
CA LYS A 57 18.74 1.69 -4.80
C LYS A 57 18.95 1.71 -3.29
N LYS A 58 19.94 2.45 -2.84
CA LYS A 58 20.23 2.58 -1.42
C LYS A 58 19.08 3.25 -0.68
N LEU A 59 18.56 4.34 -1.25
CA LEU A 59 17.42 5.05 -0.68
C LEU A 59 16.18 4.16 -0.61
N ILE A 60 15.89 3.43 -1.68
CA ILE A 60 14.74 2.51 -1.73
C ILE A 60 14.87 1.45 -0.63
N LYS A 61 16.06 0.88 -0.48
CA LYS A 61 16.33 -0.12 0.56
C LYS A 61 16.10 0.43 1.97
N GLU A 62 16.61 1.62 2.23
CA GLU A 62 16.42 2.30 3.52
C GLU A 62 14.94 2.54 3.82
N MET A 63 14.18 2.98 2.82
CA MET A 63 12.75 3.23 2.99
C MET A 63 11.95 1.94 3.18
N GLU A 64 12.31 0.88 2.47
CA GLU A 64 11.70 -0.43 2.65
C GLU A 64 11.92 -0.96 4.06
N GLU A 65 13.12 -0.81 4.60
CA GLU A 65 13.46 -1.22 5.96
C GLU A 65 12.64 -0.45 7.01
N LEU A 66 12.51 0.87 6.83
CA LEU A 66 11.69 1.71 7.72
C LEU A 66 10.23 1.30 7.69
N LYS A 67 9.67 1.08 6.51
CA LYS A 67 8.28 0.65 6.35
C LYS A 67 8.03 -0.73 6.95
N MET A 68 8.97 -1.65 6.75
CA MET A 68 8.87 -2.99 7.35
C MET A 68 8.92 -2.92 8.87
N LYS A 69 9.73 -2.05 9.42
CA LYS A 69 9.80 -1.85 10.88
C LYS A 69 8.45 -1.40 11.45
N GLU A 70 7.79 -0.46 10.79
CA GLU A 70 6.45 -0.02 11.18
C GLU A 70 5.42 -1.14 11.04
N LEU A 71 5.47 -1.88 9.94
CA LEU A 71 4.56 -3.01 9.71
C LEU A 71 4.75 -4.10 10.77
N LYS A 72 5.97 -4.37 11.20
CA LYS A 72 6.24 -5.35 12.26
C LYS A 72 5.56 -4.96 13.57
N LYS A 73 5.58 -3.69 13.92
CA LYS A 73 4.89 -3.19 15.11
C LYS A 73 3.38 -3.38 15.00
N LEU A 74 2.83 -2.96 13.86
CA LEU A 74 1.39 -3.07 13.60
C LEU A 74 0.95 -4.53 13.56
N TYR A 75 1.76 -5.40 12.97
CA TYR A 75 1.48 -6.84 12.91
C TYR A 75 1.43 -7.45 14.32
N ALA A 76 2.38 -7.11 15.18
CA ALA A 76 2.40 -7.61 16.55
C ALA A 76 1.16 -7.16 17.33
N GLU A 77 0.74 -5.92 17.16
CA GLU A 77 -0.48 -5.39 17.79
C GLU A 77 -1.72 -6.12 17.27
N TRP A 78 -1.82 -6.25 15.96
CA TRP A 78 -2.94 -6.95 15.31
C TRP A 78 -3.03 -8.42 15.73
N ARG A 79 -1.89 -9.11 15.81
CA ARG A 79 -1.85 -10.51 16.24
C ARG A 79 -2.32 -10.69 17.68
N LYS A 80 -1.92 -9.80 18.57
CA LYS A 80 -2.37 -9.86 19.98
C LYS A 80 -3.88 -9.71 20.08
N VAL A 81 -4.45 -8.74 19.40
CA VAL A 81 -5.90 -8.51 19.38
C VAL A 81 -6.60 -9.73 18.79
N SER A 82 -6.11 -10.25 17.68
CA SER A 82 -6.71 -11.42 17.01
C SER A 82 -6.65 -12.66 17.89
N GLU A 83 -5.55 -12.91 18.56
CA GLU A 83 -5.39 -14.04 19.48
C GLU A 83 -6.34 -13.93 20.68
N GLU A 84 -6.50 -12.74 21.24
CA GLU A 84 -7.45 -12.48 22.32
C GLU A 84 -8.89 -12.76 21.87
N MET A 85 -9.25 -12.32 20.67
CA MET A 85 -10.57 -12.57 20.10
C MET A 85 -10.82 -14.06 19.90
N LEU A 86 -9.83 -14.81 19.42
CA LEU A 86 -9.96 -16.27 19.24
C LEU A 86 -10.09 -16.99 20.58
N GLU A 87 -9.38 -16.55 21.61
CA GLU A 87 -9.52 -17.08 22.98
C GLU A 87 -10.91 -16.83 23.56
N ASP A 88 -11.52 -15.69 23.20
CA ASP A 88 -12.87 -15.33 23.62
C ASP A 88 -13.96 -16.09 22.83
N GLY A 89 -13.56 -16.98 21.92
CA GLY A 89 -14.48 -17.83 21.20
C GLY A 89 -14.95 -17.31 19.84
N PHE A 90 -14.37 -16.24 19.35
CA PHE A 90 -14.66 -15.77 17.99
C PHE A 90 -14.08 -16.75 16.97
N LYS A 91 -14.86 -17.04 15.95
CA LYS A 91 -14.42 -17.91 14.86
C LYS A 91 -13.56 -17.13 13.89
N GLY A 92 -12.39 -17.66 13.56
CA GLY A 92 -11.50 -17.02 12.62
C GLY A 92 -10.15 -17.71 12.58
N THR A 93 -9.24 -17.10 11.85
CA THR A 93 -7.88 -17.61 11.70
C THR A 93 -6.92 -16.44 11.55
N THR A 94 -5.65 -16.68 11.87
CA THR A 94 -4.56 -15.73 11.62
C THR A 94 -3.64 -16.23 10.50
N ASP A 95 -4.09 -17.23 9.74
CA ASP A 95 -3.31 -17.81 8.64
C ASP A 95 -3.07 -16.78 7.53
N CYS A 96 -1.81 -16.42 7.32
CA CYS A 96 -1.42 -15.44 6.30
C CYS A 96 -1.65 -15.93 4.87
N GLY A 97 -1.86 -17.23 4.68
CA GLY A 97 -2.25 -17.79 3.38
C GLY A 97 -3.68 -17.46 2.99
N ASP A 98 -4.51 -17.09 3.95
CA ASP A 98 -5.89 -16.69 3.71
C ASP A 98 -5.94 -15.23 3.29
N LYS A 99 -6.52 -14.97 2.13
CA LYS A 99 -6.63 -13.61 1.59
C LYS A 99 -7.44 -12.69 2.50
N SER A 100 -8.52 -13.19 3.11
CA SER A 100 -9.34 -12.39 4.02
C SER A 100 -8.58 -11.96 5.25
N VAL A 101 -7.67 -12.78 5.74
CA VAL A 101 -6.78 -12.45 6.86
C VAL A 101 -5.83 -11.33 6.45
N ARG A 102 -5.25 -11.42 5.27
CA ARG A 102 -4.35 -10.38 4.74
C ARG A 102 -5.08 -9.06 4.50
N GLU A 103 -6.31 -9.12 4.02
CA GLU A 103 -7.15 -7.94 3.86
C GLU A 103 -7.46 -7.27 5.19
N ASP A 104 -7.77 -8.07 6.21
CA ASP A 104 -8.05 -7.58 7.56
C ASP A 104 -6.84 -6.87 8.16
N PHE A 105 -5.68 -7.49 8.08
CA PHE A 105 -4.45 -6.86 8.55
C PHE A 105 -4.13 -5.59 7.75
N SER A 106 -4.30 -5.62 6.43
CA SER A 106 -4.04 -4.47 5.56
C SER A 106 -4.93 -3.29 5.92
N ALA A 107 -6.19 -3.55 6.24
CA ALA A 107 -7.12 -2.52 6.71
C ALA A 107 -6.69 -1.96 8.07
N TYR A 108 -6.27 -2.82 8.99
CA TYR A 108 -5.76 -2.40 10.30
C TYR A 108 -4.54 -1.49 10.16
N ALA A 109 -3.63 -1.84 9.27
CA ALA A 109 -2.40 -1.09 9.02
C ALA A 109 -2.60 0.10 8.08
N GLU A 110 -3.82 0.34 7.61
CA GLU A 110 -4.15 1.42 6.66
C GLU A 110 -3.30 1.38 5.39
N LEU A 111 -3.06 0.17 4.88
CA LEU A 111 -2.31 -0.02 3.65
C LEU A 111 -3.18 0.30 2.42
N PRO A 112 -2.61 0.91 1.38
CA PRO A 112 -3.35 1.21 0.16
C PRO A 112 -3.72 -0.03 -0.65
N GLU A 113 -3.03 -1.14 -0.43
CA GLU A 113 -3.24 -2.40 -1.12
C GLU A 113 -3.19 -3.56 -0.12
N THR A 114 -3.84 -4.68 -0.48
CA THR A 114 -3.74 -5.89 0.33
C THR A 114 -2.30 -6.41 0.31
N ILE A 115 -1.73 -6.60 1.49
CA ILE A 115 -0.36 -7.09 1.64
C ILE A 115 -0.20 -8.45 0.96
N SER A 116 0.94 -8.68 0.31
CA SER A 116 1.25 -9.94 -0.35
C SER A 116 1.48 -11.05 0.69
N PHE A 117 1.28 -12.29 0.26
CA PHE A 117 1.53 -13.46 1.10
C PHE A 117 2.98 -13.49 1.60
N GLU A 118 3.93 -13.24 0.71
CA GLU A 118 5.36 -13.27 1.04
C GLU A 118 5.73 -12.25 2.12
N LYS A 119 5.22 -11.02 1.99
CA LYS A 119 5.49 -9.97 2.99
C LYS A 119 4.84 -10.27 4.32
N MET A 120 3.60 -10.73 4.30
CA MET A 120 2.91 -11.09 5.54
C MET A 120 3.58 -12.28 6.21
N LEU A 121 4.07 -13.24 5.43
CA LEU A 121 4.81 -14.39 5.96
C LEU A 121 6.10 -13.96 6.66
N GLU A 122 6.80 -12.96 6.11
CA GLU A 122 7.98 -12.38 6.78
C GLU A 122 7.62 -11.76 8.12
N LEU A 123 6.50 -11.04 8.18
CA LEU A 123 6.01 -10.45 9.43
C LEU A 123 5.64 -11.53 10.45
N GLU A 124 5.01 -12.60 10.00
CA GLU A 124 4.63 -13.73 10.86
C GLU A 124 5.86 -14.43 11.43
N LYS A 125 6.85 -14.70 10.59
CA LYS A 125 8.11 -15.34 11.02
C LYS A 125 8.83 -14.49 12.08
N GLU A 126 8.88 -13.20 11.87
CA GLU A 126 9.50 -12.27 12.81
C GLU A 126 8.74 -12.23 14.13
N TYR A 127 7.41 -12.21 14.07
CA TYR A 127 6.56 -12.25 15.25
C TYR A 127 6.76 -13.54 16.05
N ASN A 128 6.74 -14.68 15.38
CA ASN A 128 6.92 -15.98 16.02
C ASN A 128 8.32 -16.12 16.65
N LYS A 129 9.32 -15.56 16.01
CA LYS A 129 10.69 -15.55 16.53
C LYS A 129 10.82 -14.79 17.84
N LYS A 130 10.15 -13.62 17.93
CA LYS A 130 10.12 -12.82 19.17
C LYS A 130 9.35 -13.49 20.28
N GLU A 131 8.29 -14.22 19.96
CA GLU A 131 7.48 -14.95 20.94
C GLU A 131 8.25 -16.14 21.55
N GLN A 132 9.22 -16.71 20.80
CA GLN A 132 10.04 -17.82 21.30
C GLN A 132 11.20 -17.36 22.17
N ASP A 133 11.54 -16.12 22.14
CA ASP A 133 12.57 -15.51 22.97
C ASP A 133 11.89 -14.93 24.23
#